data_12188783a4921c19d5c990a5a7a0d5fa
#
_entry.id   12188783a4921c19d5c990a5a7a0d5fa
#
_cell.length_a   1.000
_cell.length_b   1.000
_cell.length_c   1.000
_cell.angle_alpha   90.00
_cell.angle_beta   90.00
_cell.angle_gamma   90.00
#
_symmetry.space_group_name_H-M   'P 1'
#
loop_
_entity.id
_entity.type
_entity.pdbx_description
1 polymer ?
#
loop_
_entity_poly.entity_id
_entity_poly.type
_entity_poly.pdbx_seq_one_letter_code
_entity_poly.pdbx_strand_id
1 'polypeptide(L)'
;PVGPASITLKGGEQIYYGSRLIILCGGQLKSATKKLTAISKGEKYNYGIQTKVKILKNQLSAPYNLTYEGEFCCTAHGIVAIDELDEYRKTHINDILKTLNDIIKNNGKGEKEITETDIKFTEEEGTE
;
A
#
# COMPACT_ATOMS: atom_id res chain seq x y z
N PRO A 1 0.33 -13.07 25.38
CA PRO A 1 0.02 -13.16 23.96
C PRO A 1 -1.48 -13.22 23.73
N VAL A 2 -1.87 -12.69 22.62
CA VAL A 2 -3.28 -12.59 22.28
C VAL A 2 -3.57 -13.58 21.15
N GLY A 3 -4.06 -14.74 21.51
CA GLY A 3 -4.45 -15.75 20.55
C GLY A 3 -3.30 -16.34 19.75
N PRO A 4 -3.62 -17.17 18.74
CA PRO A 4 -2.60 -17.87 17.97
C PRO A 4 -1.76 -16.97 17.07
N ALA A 5 -2.24 -15.76 16.80
CA ALA A 5 -1.51 -14.81 15.98
C ALA A 5 -0.91 -13.68 16.84
N SER A 6 -0.36 -14.04 17.99
CA SER A 6 0.18 -13.04 18.90
C SER A 6 1.32 -12.26 18.26
N ILE A 7 1.30 -10.96 18.45
CA ILE A 7 2.31 -10.05 17.96
C ILE A 7 3.10 -9.54 19.15
N THR A 8 4.42 -9.70 19.08
CA THR A 8 5.33 -9.28 20.14
C THR A 8 6.16 -8.11 19.66
N LEU A 9 6.18 -7.04 20.44
CA LEU A 9 6.99 -5.87 20.15
C LEU A 9 8.44 -6.11 20.58
N LYS A 10 9.38 -5.68 19.75
CA LYS A 10 10.79 -5.64 20.18
C LYS A 10 10.93 -4.64 21.30
N GLY A 11 11.69 -4.99 22.34
CA GLY A 11 11.81 -4.19 23.54
C GLY A 11 10.83 -4.58 24.62
N GLY A 12 9.95 -5.54 24.35
CA GLY A 12 9.08 -6.18 25.32
C GLY A 12 7.98 -5.29 25.87
N GLU A 13 7.56 -5.62 27.07
CA GLU A 13 6.42 -4.98 27.72
C GLU A 13 6.61 -3.50 27.99
N GLN A 14 7.84 -3.05 28.19
CA GLN A 14 8.09 -1.65 28.47
C GLN A 14 7.67 -0.74 27.32
N ILE A 15 7.90 -1.15 26.07
CA ILE A 15 7.46 -0.38 24.92
C ILE A 15 5.92 -0.35 24.89
N TYR A 16 5.28 -1.48 25.11
CA TYR A 16 3.82 -1.56 25.11
C TYR A 16 3.23 -0.67 26.21
N TYR A 17 3.72 -0.77 27.45
CA TYR A 17 3.18 -0.01 28.56
C TYR A 17 3.54 1.46 28.51
N GLY A 18 4.71 1.78 27.95
CA GLY A 18 5.17 3.17 27.82
C GLY A 18 4.53 3.94 26.67
N SER A 19 3.92 3.24 25.73
CA SER A 19 3.32 3.85 24.55
C SER A 19 1.83 4.06 24.77
N ARG A 20 1.29 5.18 24.27
CA ARG A 20 -0.15 5.48 24.34
C ARG A 20 -0.88 5.10 23.06
N LEU A 21 -0.17 5.00 21.97
CA LEU A 21 -0.71 4.57 20.68
C LEU A 21 0.29 3.64 20.01
N ILE A 22 -0.18 2.46 19.63
CA ILE A 22 0.63 1.51 18.89
C ILE A 22 -0.12 1.13 17.62
N ILE A 23 0.52 1.38 16.49
CA ILE A 23 -0.03 1.10 15.17
C ILE A 23 0.87 0.08 14.49
N LEU A 24 0.28 -1.00 14.01
CA LEU A 24 0.97 -2.01 13.21
C LEU A 24 0.64 -1.78 11.74
N CYS A 25 1.67 -1.63 10.93
CA CYS A 25 1.50 -1.43 9.48
C CYS A 25 2.07 -2.63 8.73
N GLY A 26 1.28 -3.17 7.83
CA GLY A 26 1.73 -4.17 6.85
C GLY A 26 2.17 -5.49 7.42
N GLY A 27 3.37 -5.84 7.16
CA GLY A 27 4.07 -7.12 7.19
C GLY A 27 3.65 -8.23 8.14
N GLN A 28 3.14 -7.92 9.32
CA GLN A 28 2.73 -8.94 10.28
C GLN A 28 1.26 -9.36 10.13
N LEU A 29 0.53 -8.68 9.28
CA LEU A 29 -0.87 -8.99 9.03
C LEU A 29 -1.00 -9.88 7.81
N LYS A 30 -1.87 -10.88 7.89
CA LYS A 30 -2.10 -11.80 6.78
C LYS A 30 -2.64 -11.06 5.56
N SER A 31 -2.06 -11.35 4.39
CA SER A 31 -2.43 -10.70 3.13
C SER A 31 -2.38 -9.18 3.24
N ALA A 32 -1.37 -8.68 3.94
CA ALA A 32 -1.33 -7.29 4.36
C ALA A 32 -0.97 -6.32 3.26
N THR A 33 -0.22 -6.76 2.27
CA THR A 33 0.36 -5.85 1.28
C THR A 33 0.01 -6.29 -0.13
N LYS A 34 -0.46 -5.35 -0.93
CA LYS A 34 -0.72 -5.56 -2.35
C LYS A 34 0.03 -4.50 -3.14
N LYS A 35 0.62 -4.91 -4.25
CA LYS A 35 1.28 -3.98 -5.15
C LYS A 35 0.26 -3.39 -6.10
N LEU A 36 0.24 -2.07 -6.18
CA LEU A 36 -0.60 -1.35 -7.13
C LEU A 36 0.17 -1.24 -8.44
N THR A 37 -0.32 -1.91 -9.47
CA THR A 37 0.43 -2.10 -10.69
C THR A 37 -0.33 -1.61 -11.91
N ALA A 38 0.36 -0.88 -12.79
CA ALA A 38 -0.12 -0.52 -14.10
C ALA A 38 0.57 -1.41 -15.14
N ILE A 39 -0.19 -2.02 -16.00
CA ILE A 39 0.30 -3.00 -16.98
C ILE A 39 -0.05 -2.55 -18.39
N SER A 40 0.91 -2.63 -19.31
CA SER A 40 0.67 -2.48 -20.73
C SER A 40 1.76 -3.20 -21.52
N LYS A 41 1.39 -3.84 -22.62
CA LYS A 41 2.32 -4.56 -23.51
C LYS A 41 3.22 -5.55 -22.77
N GLY A 42 2.70 -6.18 -21.72
CA GLY A 42 3.45 -7.13 -20.90
C GLY A 42 4.41 -6.50 -19.90
N GLU A 43 4.52 -5.18 -19.88
CA GLU A 43 5.37 -4.47 -18.92
C GLU A 43 4.54 -3.96 -17.75
N LYS A 44 5.17 -3.91 -16.58
CA LYS A 44 4.53 -3.55 -15.33
C LYS A 44 5.23 -2.37 -14.67
N TYR A 45 4.45 -1.51 -14.07
CA TYR A 45 4.96 -0.43 -13.22
C TYR A 45 4.19 -0.42 -11.91
N ASN A 46 4.91 -0.57 -10.81
CA ASN A 46 4.33 -0.49 -9.47
C ASN A 46 4.30 0.98 -9.05
N TYR A 47 3.11 1.59 -9.03
CA TYR A 47 2.96 3.00 -8.67
C TYR A 47 2.64 3.21 -7.19
N GLY A 48 2.49 2.14 -6.44
CA GLY A 48 2.22 2.23 -5.02
C GLY A 48 2.00 0.88 -4.38
N ILE A 49 1.70 0.92 -3.09
CA ILE A 49 1.44 -0.27 -2.28
C ILE A 49 0.18 -0.01 -1.47
N GLN A 50 -0.74 -0.95 -1.49
CA GLN A 50 -1.88 -0.97 -0.58
C GLN A 50 -1.49 -1.81 0.62
N THR A 51 -1.67 -1.28 1.82
CA THR A 51 -1.26 -1.97 3.05
C THR A 51 -2.35 -1.89 4.11
N LYS A 52 -2.37 -2.88 4.98
CA LYS A 52 -3.26 -2.92 6.12
C LYS A 52 -2.61 -2.21 7.31
N VAL A 53 -3.45 -1.63 8.14
CA VAL A 53 -3.06 -1.02 9.40
C VAL A 53 -3.96 -1.53 10.51
N LYS A 54 -3.38 -1.79 11.66
CA LYS A 54 -4.11 -2.23 12.83
C LYS A 54 -3.64 -1.42 14.05
N ILE A 55 -4.61 -0.93 14.81
CA ILE A 55 -4.31 -0.27 16.06
C ILE A 55 -4.28 -1.34 17.16
N LEU A 56 -3.10 -1.54 17.76
CA LEU A 56 -2.90 -2.52 18.82
C LEU A 56 -3.19 -1.93 20.20
N LYS A 57 -2.96 -0.64 20.37
CA LYS A 57 -3.18 0.06 21.62
C LYS A 57 -3.57 1.50 21.33
N ASN A 58 -4.62 1.98 21.97
CA ASN A 58 -5.06 3.36 21.85
C ASN A 58 -5.49 3.90 23.22
N GLN A 59 -4.72 4.82 23.75
CA GLN A 59 -5.02 5.50 24.99
C GLN A 59 -5.03 7.02 24.79
N LEU A 60 -5.05 7.48 23.53
CA LEU A 60 -5.05 8.91 23.24
C LEU A 60 -6.43 9.53 23.25
N SER A 61 -7.44 8.74 22.87
CA SER A 61 -8.82 9.25 22.78
C SER A 61 -9.83 8.17 23.10
N ALA A 62 -10.98 8.59 23.53
CA ALA A 62 -12.08 7.68 23.80
C ALA A 62 -12.74 7.22 22.49
N PRO A 63 -13.24 5.98 22.41
CA PRO A 63 -13.14 4.98 23.46
C PRO A 63 -11.73 4.37 23.50
N TYR A 64 -11.21 4.28 24.70
CA TYR A 64 -9.86 3.74 24.90
C TYR A 64 -9.83 2.25 24.54
N ASN A 65 -8.67 1.83 24.04
CA ASN A 65 -8.41 0.43 23.66
C ASN A 65 -9.34 -0.11 22.56
N LEU A 66 -9.98 0.78 21.83
CA LEU A 66 -10.71 0.36 20.63
C LEU A 66 -9.72 -0.15 19.59
N THR A 67 -9.85 -1.41 19.20
CA THR A 67 -9.05 -1.96 18.12
C THR A 67 -9.65 -1.55 16.79
N TYR A 68 -8.80 -1.22 15.84
CA TYR A 68 -9.22 -0.79 14.51
C TYR A 68 -8.33 -1.44 13.47
N GLU A 69 -8.94 -1.93 12.42
CA GLU A 69 -8.23 -2.38 11.22
C GLU A 69 -8.72 -1.57 10.03
N GLY A 70 -7.77 -1.13 9.23
CA GLY A 70 -8.07 -0.38 8.01
C GLY A 70 -7.03 -0.65 6.94
N GLU A 71 -7.19 0.04 5.84
CA GLU A 71 -6.25 -0.06 4.73
C GLU A 71 -5.99 1.32 4.16
N PHE A 72 -4.79 1.53 3.65
CA PHE A 72 -4.42 2.76 2.95
C PHE A 72 -3.40 2.43 1.87
N CYS A 73 -3.16 3.38 1.00
CA CYS A 73 -2.19 3.23 -0.08
C CYS A 73 -1.01 4.16 0.13
N CYS A 74 0.20 3.66 -0.10
CA CYS A 74 1.41 4.47 -0.10
C CYS A 74 1.86 4.65 -1.55
N THR A 75 2.00 5.89 -1.98
CA THR A 75 2.38 6.20 -3.36
C THR A 75 3.57 7.16 -3.37
N ALA A 76 4.12 7.40 -4.54
CA ALA A 76 5.20 8.37 -4.71
C ALA A 76 4.77 9.79 -4.30
N HIS A 77 3.47 10.06 -4.25
CA HIS A 77 2.91 11.37 -3.91
C HIS A 77 2.30 11.41 -2.50
N GLY A 78 2.61 10.39 -1.68
CA GLY A 78 2.14 10.34 -0.31
C GLY A 78 1.12 9.24 -0.05
N ILE A 79 0.49 9.33 1.11
CA ILE A 79 -0.52 8.37 1.56
C ILE A 79 -1.86 8.75 0.96
N VAL A 80 -2.55 7.77 0.41
CA VAL A 80 -3.86 7.93 -0.22
C VAL A 80 -4.83 6.95 0.42
N ALA A 81 -6.02 7.42 0.78
CA ALA A 81 -7.07 6.55 1.27
C ALA A 81 -7.56 5.61 0.15
N ILE A 82 -8.03 4.43 0.53
CA ILE A 82 -8.46 3.43 -0.45
C ILE A 82 -9.56 3.96 -1.36
N ASP A 83 -10.53 4.67 -0.80
CA ASP A 83 -11.64 5.24 -1.57
C ASP A 83 -11.22 6.41 -2.46
N GLU A 84 -10.00 6.93 -2.28
CA GLU A 84 -9.45 8.00 -3.10
C GLU A 84 -8.50 7.48 -4.19
N LEU A 85 -8.30 6.17 -4.27
CA LEU A 85 -7.34 5.59 -5.19
C LEU A 85 -7.70 5.84 -6.66
N ASP A 86 -8.98 5.75 -7.01
CA ASP A 86 -9.41 6.03 -8.38
C ASP A 86 -9.14 7.47 -8.78
N GLU A 87 -9.38 8.40 -7.88
CA GLU A 87 -9.08 9.81 -8.11
C GLU A 87 -7.57 10.04 -8.24
N TYR A 88 -6.78 9.36 -7.43
CA TYR A 88 -5.32 9.42 -7.54
C TYR A 88 -4.86 8.96 -8.93
N ARG A 89 -5.39 7.86 -9.42
CA ARG A 89 -5.05 7.34 -10.75
C ARG A 89 -5.35 8.36 -11.84
N LYS A 90 -6.49 9.01 -11.77
CA LYS A 90 -6.88 10.05 -12.74
C LYS A 90 -5.98 11.27 -12.65
N THR A 91 -5.67 11.71 -11.46
CA THR A 91 -4.86 12.91 -11.24
C THR A 91 -3.42 12.69 -11.71
N HIS A 92 -2.87 11.51 -11.50
CA HIS A 92 -1.46 11.21 -11.80
C HIS A 92 -1.28 10.31 -13.02
N ILE A 93 -2.30 10.22 -13.87
CA ILE A 93 -2.23 9.33 -15.04
C ILE A 93 -1.08 9.67 -15.98
N ASN A 94 -0.76 10.95 -16.13
CA ASN A 94 0.33 11.36 -17.01
C ASN A 94 1.70 10.88 -16.50
N ASP A 95 1.92 10.92 -15.19
CA ASP A 95 3.15 10.43 -14.59
C ASP A 95 3.27 8.90 -14.72
N ILE A 96 2.16 8.20 -14.54
CA ILE A 96 2.11 6.74 -14.70
C ILE A 96 2.38 6.37 -16.15
N LEU A 97 1.74 7.06 -17.09
CA LEU A 97 1.95 6.85 -18.52
C LEU A 97 3.40 7.07 -18.92
N LYS A 98 3.99 8.17 -18.48
CA LYS A 98 5.37 8.49 -18.79
C LYS A 98 6.32 7.41 -18.32
N THR A 99 6.17 6.98 -17.07
CA THR A 99 7.03 5.96 -16.49
C THR A 99 6.88 4.64 -17.21
N LEU A 100 5.63 4.23 -17.49
CA LEU A 100 5.38 2.97 -18.18
C LEU A 100 5.88 3.00 -19.61
N ASN A 101 5.73 4.12 -20.32
CA ASN A 101 6.29 4.30 -21.65
C ASN A 101 7.81 4.17 -21.65
N ASP A 102 8.48 4.76 -20.64
CA ASP A 102 9.92 4.63 -20.50
C ASP A 102 10.35 3.18 -20.29
N ILE A 103 9.61 2.43 -19.48
CA ILE A 103 9.88 1.00 -19.25
C ILE A 103 9.72 0.20 -20.54
N ILE A 104 8.63 0.43 -21.24
CA ILE A 104 8.34 -0.25 -22.51
C ILE A 104 9.43 0.04 -23.54
N LYS A 105 9.82 1.28 -23.64
CA LYS A 105 10.86 1.72 -24.57
C LYS A 105 12.22 1.09 -24.24
N ASN A 106 12.58 1.06 -22.96
CA ASN A 106 13.84 0.46 -22.52
C ASN A 106 13.91 -1.04 -22.77
N ASN A 107 12.75 -1.69 -22.82
CA ASN A 107 12.67 -3.13 -23.08
C ASN A 107 12.44 -3.46 -24.58
N GLY A 108 12.61 -2.49 -25.46
CA GLY A 108 12.53 -2.70 -26.89
C GLY A 108 11.13 -2.87 -27.47
N LYS A 109 10.10 -2.53 -26.70
CA LYS A 109 8.69 -2.68 -27.11
C LYS A 109 8.02 -1.35 -27.47
N GLY A 110 8.81 -0.30 -27.60
CA GLY A 110 8.30 1.06 -27.67
C GLY A 110 8.11 1.62 -29.06
N GLU A 111 7.56 0.86 -30.01
CA GLU A 111 7.29 1.37 -31.36
C GLU A 111 6.23 2.47 -31.37
N LYS A 112 5.32 2.44 -30.41
CA LYS A 112 4.24 3.43 -30.30
C LYS A 112 3.97 3.71 -28.84
N GLU A 113 3.83 4.98 -28.49
CA GLU A 113 3.50 5.37 -27.12
C GLU A 113 2.09 4.90 -26.77
N ILE A 114 1.96 4.38 -25.55
CA ILE A 114 0.66 3.97 -25.03
C ILE A 114 -0.10 5.18 -24.52
N THR A 115 -1.43 5.05 -24.47
CA THR A 115 -2.32 6.04 -23.90
C THR A 115 -2.99 5.47 -22.66
N GLU A 116 -3.77 6.28 -21.94
CA GLU A 116 -4.45 5.83 -20.73
C GLU A 116 -5.41 4.67 -20.99
N THR A 117 -5.93 4.52 -22.19
CA THR A 117 -6.82 3.40 -22.54
C THR A 117 -6.07 2.08 -22.72
N ASP A 118 -4.75 2.14 -22.90
CA ASP A 118 -3.91 0.96 -23.08
C ASP A 118 -3.43 0.38 -21.75
N ILE A 119 -3.69 1.06 -20.64
CA ILE A 119 -3.23 0.65 -19.32
C ILE A 119 -4.31 -0.15 -18.60
N LYS A 120 -3.89 -1.27 -18.03
CA LYS A 120 -4.72 -2.03 -17.11
C LYS A 120 -4.16 -1.88 -15.70
N PHE A 121 -5.01 -1.47 -14.76
CA PHE A 121 -4.63 -1.37 -13.36
C PHE A 121 -4.98 -2.66 -12.63
N THR A 122 -4.02 -3.21 -11.91
CA THR A 122 -4.23 -4.42 -11.11
C THR A 122 -3.67 -4.24 -9.72
N GLU A 123 -4.15 -5.07 -8.81
CA GLU A 123 -3.62 -5.17 -7.46
C GLU A 123 -3.07 -6.58 -7.31
N GLU A 124 -1.75 -6.67 -7.15
CA GLU A 124 -1.07 -7.95 -6.99
C GLU A 124 -0.68 -8.15 -5.53
N GLU A 125 -0.89 -9.37 -5.02
CA GLU A 125 -0.46 -9.68 -3.67
C GLU A 125 1.05 -9.53 -3.57
N GLY A 126 1.49 -8.87 -2.49
CA GLY A 126 2.90 -8.75 -2.21
C GLY A 126 3.49 -10.11 -1.88
N THR A 127 4.61 -10.43 -2.53
CA THR A 127 5.40 -11.59 -2.17
C THR A 127 6.44 -11.17 -1.16
N GLU A 128 6.61 -11.97 -0.16
CA GLU A 128 7.66 -11.76 0.82
C GLU A 128 8.97 -12.35 0.39
#